data_2613ee8d89f235dd17c524bb7624ba9f
#
_entry.id   2613ee8d89f235dd17c524bb7624ba9f
#
_cell.length_a   1.000
_cell.length_b   1.000
_cell.length_c   1.000
_cell.angle_alpha   90.00
_cell.angle_beta   90.00
_cell.angle_gamma   90.00
#
_symmetry.space_group_name_H-M   'P 1'
#
loop_
_entity.id
_entity.type
_entity.pdbx_description
1 polymer ?
#
loop_
_entity_poly.entity_id
_entity_poly.type
_entity_poly.pdbx_seq_one_letter_code
_entity_poly.pdbx_strand_id
1 'polypeptide(L)'
;MTDLAETDVVTVQRIVVPETADAADARVFLEMVRIANAVCLEDAGHDYLHEEPDEMLGFWQDQTDWTQLGFAVLRADEVLGAVKLMISNESDASTIEFDLMVDPPHRGRGLEELLLAEVEREARERGLATIQTWTLHRPDAAGPRLQPSTGWGAVPADDAQTKFQLASGFT
;
A
#
# COMPACT_ATOMS: atom_id res chain seq x y z
N MET A 1 13.27 37.27 -4.54
CA MET A 1 13.73 36.31 -3.52
C MET A 1 12.56 35.35 -3.34
N THR A 2 12.61 34.28 -4.12
CA THR A 2 11.47 33.37 -4.32
C THR A 2 11.56 32.34 -3.19
N ASP A 3 10.49 32.29 -2.43
CA ASP A 3 10.30 31.35 -1.34
C ASP A 3 10.05 29.95 -1.94
N LEU A 4 11.09 29.15 -2.09
CA LEU A 4 11.06 27.80 -2.68
C LEU A 4 11.27 26.68 -1.63
N ALA A 5 11.13 26.97 -0.35
CA ALA A 5 11.56 26.04 0.70
C ALA A 5 10.43 25.31 1.44
N GLU A 6 9.15 25.58 1.17
CA GLU A 6 8.06 25.01 2.00
C GLU A 6 7.24 23.90 1.30
N THR A 7 7.47 23.64 0.02
CA THR A 7 6.60 22.77 -0.80
C THR A 7 7.09 21.33 -1.00
N ASP A 8 8.28 20.98 -0.50
CA ASP A 8 8.88 19.66 -0.78
C ASP A 8 8.92 18.69 0.42
N VAL A 9 8.42 19.10 1.57
CA VAL A 9 8.38 18.23 2.76
C VAL A 9 7.23 17.27 2.66
N VAL A 10 7.55 15.97 2.61
CA VAL A 10 6.55 14.91 2.75
C VAL A 10 6.41 14.49 4.22
N THR A 11 5.20 14.16 4.61
CA THR A 11 4.87 13.64 5.94
C THR A 11 4.15 12.33 5.82
N VAL A 12 4.37 11.42 6.77
CA VAL A 12 3.60 10.18 6.88
C VAL A 12 2.64 10.32 8.05
N GLN A 13 1.40 9.94 7.85
CA GLN A 13 0.39 9.95 8.90
C GLN A 13 -0.46 8.69 8.87
N ARG A 14 -0.96 8.29 10.03
CA ARG A 14 -1.94 7.21 10.12
C ARG A 14 -3.26 7.66 9.48
N ILE A 15 -3.86 6.75 8.71
CA ILE A 15 -5.16 6.98 8.08
C ILE A 15 -6.24 6.90 9.17
N VAL A 16 -7.07 7.92 9.26
CA VAL A 16 -8.27 7.91 10.10
C VAL A 16 -9.36 7.19 9.33
N VAL A 17 -10.00 6.22 9.98
CA VAL A 17 -11.18 5.54 9.43
C VAL A 17 -12.38 6.43 9.73
N PRO A 18 -13.03 7.03 8.73
CA PRO A 18 -14.14 7.93 8.97
C PRO A 18 -15.40 7.15 9.39
N GLU A 19 -16.39 7.84 9.97
CA GLU A 19 -17.69 7.22 10.28
C GLU A 19 -18.50 6.94 8.99
N THR A 20 -18.44 7.86 8.04
CA THR A 20 -19.10 7.75 6.73
C THR A 20 -18.17 8.31 5.63
N ALA A 21 -18.40 7.92 4.38
CA ALA A 21 -17.59 8.39 3.26
C ALA A 21 -17.74 9.90 2.98
N ASP A 22 -18.82 10.53 3.43
CA ASP A 22 -19.07 11.97 3.29
C ASP A 22 -18.63 12.78 4.55
N ALA A 23 -18.03 12.13 5.55
CA ALA A 23 -17.52 12.80 6.74
C ALA A 23 -16.36 13.77 6.38
N ALA A 24 -16.24 14.84 7.18
CA ALA A 24 -15.24 15.89 6.93
C ALA A 24 -13.79 15.38 6.97
N ASP A 25 -13.54 14.29 7.70
CA ASP A 25 -12.23 13.64 7.86
C ASP A 25 -12.00 12.46 6.88
N ALA A 26 -12.97 12.16 6.00
CA ALA A 26 -12.88 11.03 5.07
C ALA A 26 -11.84 11.20 3.95
N ARG A 27 -11.37 12.42 3.69
CA ARG A 27 -10.55 12.76 2.52
C ARG A 27 -9.36 11.83 2.31
N VAL A 28 -8.55 11.59 3.33
CA VAL A 28 -7.33 10.77 3.19
C VAL A 28 -7.69 9.30 2.94
N PHE A 29 -8.74 8.80 3.58
CA PHE A 29 -9.27 7.45 3.33
C PHE A 29 -9.77 7.29 1.89
N LEU A 30 -10.54 8.25 1.38
CA LEU A 30 -11.05 8.23 0.00
C LEU A 30 -9.93 8.33 -1.03
N GLU A 31 -8.90 9.15 -0.77
CA GLU A 31 -7.71 9.22 -1.63
C GLU A 31 -6.91 7.91 -1.62
N MET A 32 -6.81 7.21 -0.51
CA MET A 32 -6.23 5.87 -0.47
C MET A 32 -6.98 4.91 -1.39
N VAL A 33 -8.32 4.88 -1.36
CA VAL A 33 -9.14 4.04 -2.24
C VAL A 33 -8.94 4.45 -3.71
N ARG A 34 -8.93 5.75 -4.01
CA ARG A 34 -8.65 6.25 -5.36
C ARG A 34 -7.28 5.77 -5.88
N ILE A 35 -6.24 5.87 -5.03
CA ILE A 35 -4.88 5.44 -5.39
C ILE A 35 -4.85 3.93 -5.59
N ALA A 36 -5.51 3.13 -4.74
CA ALA A 36 -5.61 1.68 -4.90
C ALA A 36 -6.18 1.32 -6.27
N ASN A 37 -7.26 1.96 -6.68
CA ASN A 37 -7.87 1.76 -7.98
C ASN A 37 -6.96 2.19 -9.15
N ALA A 38 -6.27 3.31 -9.03
CA ALA A 38 -5.33 3.78 -10.05
C ALA A 38 -4.13 2.83 -10.21
N VAL A 39 -3.57 2.35 -9.11
CA VAL A 39 -2.47 1.38 -9.06
C VAL A 39 -2.91 0.04 -9.65
N CYS A 40 -4.07 -0.46 -9.25
CA CYS A 40 -4.62 -1.71 -9.79
C CYS A 40 -4.80 -1.64 -11.30
N LEU A 41 -5.40 -0.57 -11.83
CA LEU A 41 -5.57 -0.37 -13.26
C LEU A 41 -4.23 -0.29 -14.01
N GLU A 42 -3.24 0.41 -13.45
CA GLU A 42 -1.91 0.55 -14.07
C GLU A 42 -1.16 -0.78 -14.06
N ASP A 43 -1.13 -1.48 -12.93
CA ASP A 43 -0.28 -2.66 -12.71
C ASP A 43 -0.92 -3.96 -13.22
N ALA A 44 -2.24 -4.14 -13.10
CA ALA A 44 -2.96 -5.29 -13.63
C ALA A 44 -3.44 -5.10 -15.08
N GLY A 45 -3.64 -3.84 -15.49
CA GLY A 45 -4.15 -3.49 -16.82
C GLY A 45 -5.66 -3.66 -17.00
N HIS A 46 -6.39 -3.84 -15.90
CA HIS A 46 -7.86 -3.95 -15.88
C HIS A 46 -8.41 -3.48 -14.52
N ASP A 47 -9.72 -3.26 -14.46
CA ASP A 47 -10.43 -2.73 -13.30
C ASP A 47 -11.24 -3.78 -12.51
N TYR A 48 -10.96 -5.08 -12.70
CA TYR A 48 -11.71 -6.16 -12.04
C TYR A 48 -11.56 -6.18 -10.50
N LEU A 49 -10.54 -5.51 -9.98
CA LEU A 49 -10.29 -5.36 -8.55
C LEU A 49 -10.63 -3.96 -8.05
N HIS A 50 -11.52 -3.25 -8.77
CA HIS A 50 -11.96 -1.91 -8.36
C HIS A 50 -12.63 -1.96 -6.98
N GLU A 51 -12.18 -1.10 -6.10
CA GLU A 51 -12.70 -0.94 -4.73
C GLU A 51 -13.70 0.22 -4.70
N GLU A 52 -14.92 -0.06 -4.19
CA GLU A 52 -15.90 0.98 -3.92
C GLU A 52 -15.65 1.58 -2.52
N PRO A 53 -15.66 2.92 -2.37
CA PRO A 53 -15.35 3.57 -1.09
C PRO A 53 -16.20 3.09 0.09
N ASP A 54 -17.51 2.92 -0.09
CA ASP A 54 -18.42 2.49 0.98
C ASP A 54 -18.19 1.03 1.40
N GLU A 55 -17.87 0.15 0.44
CA GLU A 55 -17.53 -1.25 0.71
C GLU A 55 -16.21 -1.34 1.46
N MET A 56 -15.20 -0.60 1.00
CA MET A 56 -13.90 -0.53 1.65
C MET A 56 -14.01 0.05 3.07
N LEU A 57 -14.84 1.07 3.26
CA LEU A 57 -15.07 1.66 4.58
C LEU A 57 -15.70 0.63 5.52
N GLY A 58 -16.72 -0.10 5.09
CA GLY A 58 -17.33 -1.17 5.89
C GLY A 58 -16.32 -2.24 6.30
N PHE A 59 -15.44 -2.63 5.36
CA PHE A 59 -14.37 -3.60 5.64
C PHE A 59 -13.36 -3.08 6.67
N TRP A 60 -13.00 -1.79 6.63
CA TRP A 60 -12.07 -1.19 7.60
C TRP A 60 -12.70 -0.91 8.96
N GLN A 61 -14.00 -0.73 9.04
CA GLN A 61 -14.72 -0.54 10.30
C GLN A 61 -14.95 -1.85 11.04
N ASP A 62 -15.03 -2.97 10.31
CA ASP A 62 -15.14 -4.30 10.93
C ASP A 62 -13.77 -4.81 11.38
N GLN A 63 -13.51 -4.68 12.67
CA GLN A 63 -12.26 -5.11 13.32
C GLN A 63 -12.45 -6.44 14.09
N THR A 64 -13.43 -7.27 13.70
CA THR A 64 -13.75 -8.49 14.44
C THR A 64 -12.67 -9.55 14.25
N ASP A 65 -12.40 -9.96 13.03
CA ASP A 65 -11.45 -11.03 12.71
C ASP A 65 -10.07 -10.49 12.31
N TRP A 66 -10.04 -9.24 11.83
CA TRP A 66 -8.85 -8.57 11.33
C TRP A 66 -8.72 -7.16 11.87
N THR A 67 -7.52 -6.78 12.27
CA THR A 67 -7.17 -5.39 12.49
C THR A 67 -6.77 -4.76 11.16
N GLN A 68 -7.56 -3.79 10.72
CA GLN A 68 -7.28 -2.96 9.54
C GLN A 68 -6.71 -1.62 9.99
N LEU A 69 -5.59 -1.22 9.43
CA LEU A 69 -5.00 0.10 9.62
C LEU A 69 -4.15 0.49 8.41
N GLY A 70 -3.72 1.74 8.34
CA GLY A 70 -2.87 2.17 7.25
C GLY A 70 -2.22 3.51 7.49
N PHE A 71 -1.29 3.83 6.61
CA PHE A 71 -0.56 5.09 6.60
C PHE A 71 -0.62 5.70 5.22
N ALA A 72 -0.64 7.02 5.18
CA ALA A 72 -0.57 7.78 3.94
C ALA A 72 0.64 8.72 3.98
N VAL A 73 1.31 8.86 2.84
CA VAL A 73 2.34 9.86 2.63
C VAL A 73 1.74 11.04 1.89
N LEU A 74 1.93 12.24 2.46
CA LEU A 74 1.35 13.48 1.95
C LEU A 74 2.43 14.53 1.69
N ARG A 75 2.16 15.36 0.71
CA ARG A 75 2.86 16.63 0.48
C ARG A 75 1.82 17.76 0.59
N ALA A 76 1.90 18.53 1.66
CA ALA A 76 0.81 19.42 2.08
C ALA A 76 -0.50 18.64 2.20
N ASP A 77 -1.53 18.96 1.42
CA ASP A 77 -2.83 18.29 1.42
C ASP A 77 -2.96 17.18 0.36
N GLU A 78 -1.96 16.99 -0.49
CA GLU A 78 -1.95 16.00 -1.55
C GLU A 78 -1.50 14.63 -1.01
N VAL A 79 -2.32 13.60 -1.15
CA VAL A 79 -1.94 12.21 -0.84
C VAL A 79 -1.19 11.64 -2.04
N LEU A 80 0.06 11.24 -1.82
CA LEU A 80 0.95 10.73 -2.87
C LEU A 80 1.01 9.20 -2.90
N GLY A 81 0.66 8.56 -1.80
CA GLY A 81 0.65 7.12 -1.66
C GLY A 81 0.10 6.70 -0.31
N ALA A 82 -0.17 5.43 -0.17
CA ALA A 82 -0.67 4.83 1.05
C ALA A 82 -0.19 3.38 1.20
N VAL A 83 -0.26 2.87 2.41
CA VAL A 83 -0.12 1.45 2.70
C VAL A 83 -1.29 0.99 3.56
N LYS A 84 -1.94 -0.09 3.13
CA LYS A 84 -2.96 -0.81 3.91
C LYS A 84 -2.28 -1.96 4.64
N LEU A 85 -2.61 -2.16 5.91
CA LEU A 85 -2.11 -3.26 6.73
C LEU A 85 -3.27 -4.08 7.26
N MET A 86 -3.08 -5.39 7.26
CA MET A 86 -4.06 -6.35 7.75
C MET A 86 -3.37 -7.35 8.68
N ILE A 87 -3.92 -7.52 9.86
CA ILE A 87 -3.38 -8.38 10.91
C ILE A 87 -4.51 -9.23 11.47
N SER A 88 -4.34 -10.55 11.45
CA SER A 88 -5.34 -11.43 12.08
C SER A 88 -5.43 -11.17 13.58
N ASN A 89 -6.65 -11.19 14.12
CA ASN A 89 -6.91 -11.07 15.54
C ASN A 89 -6.84 -12.42 16.30
N GLU A 90 -6.43 -13.48 15.61
CA GLU A 90 -6.17 -14.78 16.26
C GLU A 90 -4.96 -14.70 17.21
N SER A 91 -5.03 -15.44 18.31
CA SER A 91 -4.04 -15.36 19.39
C SER A 91 -2.62 -15.83 19.02
N ASP A 92 -2.48 -16.60 17.95
CA ASP A 92 -1.22 -17.10 17.40
C ASP A 92 -0.79 -16.39 16.12
N ALA A 93 -1.46 -15.30 15.76
CA ALA A 93 -1.10 -14.47 14.61
C ALA A 93 0.34 -13.98 14.74
N SER A 94 1.13 -14.22 13.71
CA SER A 94 2.54 -13.83 13.64
C SER A 94 2.89 -13.06 12.38
N THR A 95 1.91 -12.78 11.54
CA THR A 95 2.07 -12.16 10.23
C THR A 95 1.33 -10.82 10.15
N ILE A 96 1.99 -9.83 9.58
CA ILE A 96 1.35 -8.62 9.07
C ILE A 96 1.35 -8.68 7.54
N GLU A 97 0.19 -8.51 6.97
CA GLU A 97 0.02 -8.38 5.52
C GLU A 97 -0.09 -6.90 5.15
N PHE A 98 0.49 -6.52 4.02
CA PHE A 98 0.37 -5.15 3.56
C PHE A 98 0.15 -5.07 2.04
N ASP A 99 -0.51 -3.98 1.64
CA ASP A 99 -0.66 -3.54 0.26
C ASP A 99 -0.16 -2.09 0.16
N LEU A 100 0.96 -1.90 -0.55
CA LEU A 100 1.66 -0.63 -0.65
C LEU A 100 1.43 -0.02 -2.04
N MET A 101 0.90 1.18 -2.05
CA MET A 101 0.45 1.87 -3.24
C MET A 101 1.01 3.28 -3.30
N VAL A 102 1.77 3.58 -4.32
CA VAL A 102 2.17 4.96 -4.65
C VAL A 102 1.43 5.37 -5.93
N ASP A 103 0.79 6.53 -5.87
CA ASP A 103 0.06 7.07 -7.03
C ASP A 103 1.02 7.10 -8.24
N PRO A 104 0.66 6.52 -9.39
CA PRO A 104 1.58 6.30 -10.51
C PRO A 104 2.47 7.49 -10.90
N PRO A 105 1.99 8.76 -10.90
CA PRO A 105 2.84 9.91 -11.23
C PRO A 105 3.94 10.19 -10.20
N HIS A 106 3.87 9.58 -9.01
CA HIS A 106 4.77 9.85 -7.89
C HIS A 106 5.73 8.71 -7.56
N ARG A 107 5.66 7.58 -8.28
CA ARG A 107 6.50 6.40 -8.08
C ARG A 107 8.00 6.70 -8.27
N GLY A 108 8.84 5.90 -7.57
CA GLY A 108 10.29 5.97 -7.69
C GLY A 108 10.92 7.21 -7.09
N ARG A 109 10.28 7.82 -6.09
CA ARG A 109 10.76 9.03 -5.39
C ARG A 109 11.05 8.78 -3.92
N GLY A 110 11.21 7.52 -3.50
CA GLY A 110 11.46 7.14 -2.12
C GLY A 110 10.23 7.10 -1.21
N LEU A 111 9.03 7.21 -1.78
CA LEU A 111 7.78 7.15 -1.01
C LEU A 111 7.46 5.72 -0.57
N GLU A 112 7.85 4.75 -1.39
CA GLU A 112 7.71 3.33 -1.11
C GLU A 112 8.49 2.95 0.14
N GLU A 113 9.71 3.44 0.30
CA GLU A 113 10.58 3.21 1.46
C GLU A 113 9.99 3.83 2.74
N LEU A 114 9.40 5.03 2.65
CA LEU A 114 8.74 5.67 3.78
C LEU A 114 7.54 4.87 4.28
N LEU A 115 6.72 4.36 3.35
CA LEU A 115 5.54 3.55 3.69
C LEU A 115 5.94 2.17 4.23
N LEU A 116 6.97 1.53 3.65
CA LEU A 116 7.47 0.24 4.14
C LEU A 116 8.05 0.37 5.56
N ALA A 117 8.70 1.49 5.88
CA ALA A 117 9.21 1.74 7.22
C ALA A 117 8.09 1.73 8.29
N GLU A 118 6.89 2.19 7.96
CA GLU A 118 5.73 2.11 8.85
C GLU A 118 5.23 0.68 9.03
N VAL A 119 5.24 -0.15 7.97
CA VAL A 119 4.91 -1.58 8.05
C VAL A 119 5.86 -2.29 9.00
N GLU A 120 7.17 -2.06 8.83
CA GLU A 120 8.21 -2.65 9.68
C GLU A 120 8.11 -2.18 11.14
N ARG A 121 7.75 -0.91 11.35
CA ARG A 121 7.52 -0.36 12.68
C ARG A 121 6.34 -1.04 13.37
N GLU A 122 5.18 -1.14 12.69
CA GLU A 122 3.98 -1.81 13.22
C GLU A 122 4.25 -3.29 13.51
N ALA A 123 4.94 -4.01 12.62
CA ALA A 123 5.31 -5.40 12.82
C ALA A 123 6.17 -5.57 14.09
N ARG A 124 7.19 -4.72 14.28
CA ARG A 124 8.09 -4.74 15.42
C ARG A 124 7.36 -4.41 16.73
N GLU A 125 6.51 -3.36 16.73
CA GLU A 125 5.76 -2.94 17.91
C GLU A 125 4.76 -3.99 18.37
N ARG A 126 4.22 -4.79 17.45
CA ARG A 126 3.27 -5.88 17.74
C ARG A 126 3.95 -7.24 17.94
N GLY A 127 5.26 -7.34 17.75
CA GLY A 127 6.00 -8.60 17.88
C GLY A 127 5.68 -9.61 16.79
N LEU A 128 5.27 -9.15 15.60
CA LEU A 128 4.97 -10.01 14.45
C LEU A 128 6.26 -10.41 13.75
N ALA A 129 6.41 -11.70 13.47
CA ALA A 129 7.65 -12.27 12.95
C ALA A 129 7.75 -12.25 11.42
N THR A 130 6.61 -12.15 10.74
CA THR A 130 6.52 -12.23 9.29
C THR A 130 5.86 -10.97 8.72
N ILE A 131 6.46 -10.42 7.68
CA ILE A 131 5.88 -9.36 6.87
C ILE A 131 5.60 -9.95 5.49
N GLN A 132 4.35 -9.89 5.05
CA GLN A 132 3.88 -10.49 3.81
C GLN A 132 3.21 -9.45 2.92
N THR A 133 3.41 -9.57 1.62
CA THR A 133 2.72 -8.75 0.62
C THR A 133 2.44 -9.56 -0.63
N TRP A 134 1.57 -9.05 -1.46
CA TRP A 134 1.38 -9.50 -2.84
C TRP A 134 1.58 -8.34 -3.81
N THR A 135 1.83 -8.67 -5.04
CA THR A 135 2.03 -7.69 -6.11
C THR A 135 1.16 -8.03 -7.30
N LEU A 136 0.68 -7.01 -7.98
CA LEU A 136 -0.10 -7.14 -9.21
C LEU A 136 0.78 -6.88 -10.41
N HIS A 137 0.65 -7.69 -11.42
CA HIS A 137 1.41 -7.54 -12.67
C HIS A 137 0.52 -7.83 -13.87
N ARG A 138 0.78 -7.14 -14.98
CA ARG A 138 0.11 -7.44 -16.25
C ARG A 138 0.44 -8.87 -16.69
N PRO A 139 -0.55 -9.69 -17.05
CA PRO A 139 -0.31 -11.07 -17.50
C PRO A 139 0.51 -11.12 -18.79
N ASP A 140 0.43 -10.10 -19.63
CA ASP A 140 1.11 -9.92 -20.89
C ASP A 140 2.41 -9.12 -20.80
N ALA A 141 2.90 -8.82 -19.59
CA ALA A 141 4.14 -8.08 -19.41
C ALA A 141 5.30 -8.76 -20.14
N ALA A 142 5.98 -8.00 -21.01
CA ALA A 142 7.12 -8.47 -21.77
C ALA A 142 8.38 -8.56 -20.90
N GLY A 143 9.38 -9.32 -21.38
CA GLY A 143 10.70 -9.39 -20.76
C GLY A 143 10.94 -10.64 -19.91
N PRO A 144 12.08 -10.69 -19.21
CA PRO A 144 12.45 -11.82 -18.37
C PRO A 144 11.52 -11.94 -17.16
N ARG A 145 11.34 -13.18 -16.71
CA ARG A 145 10.52 -13.47 -15.54
C ARG A 145 11.34 -14.14 -14.44
N LEU A 146 11.06 -13.79 -13.20
CA LEU A 146 11.60 -14.46 -12.03
C LEU A 146 10.58 -15.50 -11.55
N GLN A 147 11.08 -16.70 -11.28
CA GLN A 147 10.28 -17.78 -10.68
C GLN A 147 10.71 -17.97 -9.22
N PRO A 148 9.75 -18.20 -8.31
CA PRO A 148 10.08 -18.56 -6.94
C PRO A 148 10.67 -19.97 -6.87
N SER A 149 11.34 -20.30 -5.76
CA SER A 149 11.90 -21.64 -5.52
C SER A 149 10.86 -22.76 -5.55
N THR A 150 9.59 -22.44 -5.31
CA THR A 150 8.47 -23.37 -5.42
C THR A 150 8.13 -23.78 -6.85
N GLY A 151 8.61 -23.04 -7.85
CA GLY A 151 8.30 -23.24 -9.26
C GLY A 151 6.89 -22.81 -9.70
N TRP A 152 6.08 -22.25 -8.79
CA TRP A 152 4.73 -21.81 -9.10
C TRP A 152 4.65 -20.30 -9.29
N GLY A 153 4.13 -19.91 -10.45
CA GLY A 153 4.01 -18.51 -10.83
C GLY A 153 5.34 -17.92 -11.35
N ALA A 154 5.28 -16.71 -11.79
CA ALA A 154 6.44 -15.92 -12.21
C ALA A 154 6.04 -14.44 -12.25
N VAL A 155 6.96 -13.56 -11.83
CA VAL A 155 6.79 -12.11 -11.88
C VAL A 155 7.73 -11.48 -12.91
N PRO A 156 7.38 -10.34 -13.53
CA PRO A 156 8.27 -9.65 -14.44
C PRO A 156 9.53 -9.17 -13.71
N ALA A 157 10.72 -9.58 -14.17
CA ALA A 157 12.00 -9.25 -13.50
C ALA A 157 12.36 -7.76 -13.55
N ASP A 158 11.94 -7.09 -14.62
CA ASP A 158 12.26 -5.67 -14.85
C ASP A 158 11.21 -4.69 -14.32
N ASP A 159 10.13 -5.20 -13.74
CA ASP A 159 9.08 -4.40 -13.13
C ASP A 159 9.60 -3.63 -11.90
N ALA A 160 9.14 -2.38 -11.74
CA ALA A 160 9.60 -1.51 -10.65
C ALA A 160 9.19 -2.05 -9.26
N GLN A 161 7.99 -2.61 -9.15
CA GLN A 161 7.48 -3.19 -7.91
C GLN A 161 8.28 -4.45 -7.54
N THR A 162 8.56 -5.34 -8.50
CA THR A 162 9.42 -6.51 -8.29
C THR A 162 10.81 -6.11 -7.81
N LYS A 163 11.42 -5.10 -8.45
CA LYS A 163 12.76 -4.60 -8.05
C LYS A 163 12.76 -4.02 -6.64
N PHE A 164 11.74 -3.24 -6.31
CA PHE A 164 11.58 -2.67 -4.98
C PHE A 164 11.45 -3.76 -3.90
N GLN A 165 10.58 -4.75 -4.12
CA GLN A 165 10.36 -5.84 -3.18
C GLN A 165 11.66 -6.64 -2.94
N LEU A 166 12.38 -7.00 -4.01
CA LEU A 166 13.65 -7.73 -3.90
C LEU A 166 14.73 -6.89 -3.20
N ALA A 167 14.83 -5.59 -3.50
CA ALA A 167 15.78 -4.69 -2.84
C ALA A 167 15.47 -4.52 -1.34
N SER A 168 14.20 -4.63 -0.96
CA SER A 168 13.72 -4.59 0.43
C SER A 168 13.81 -5.93 1.16
N GLY A 169 14.35 -6.99 0.51
CA GLY A 169 14.60 -8.28 1.14
C GLY A 169 13.45 -9.29 1.08
N PHE A 170 12.39 -8.99 0.33
CA PHE A 170 11.33 -9.96 0.05
C PHE A 170 11.82 -11.03 -0.95
N THR A 171 11.30 -12.26 -0.82
CA THR A 171 11.73 -13.44 -1.61
C THR A 171 10.54 -14.20 -2.19
#